data_35b9ebb8eff536c1f39cc8e6658a827e
#
_entry.id   35b9ebb8eff536c1f39cc8e6658a827e
#
_cell.length_a   1.000
_cell.length_b   1.000
_cell.length_c   1.000
_cell.angle_alpha   90.00
_cell.angle_beta   90.00
_cell.angle_gamma   90.00
#
_symmetry.space_group_name_H-M   'P 1'
#
loop_
_entity.id
_entity.type
_entity.pdbx_description
1 polymer ?
#
loop_
_entity_poly.entity_id
_entity_poly.type
_entity_poly.pdbx_seq_one_letter_code
_entity_poly.pdbx_strand_id
1 'polypeptide(L)'
;MKKQYMNYMKSCLLVMIACLVSMVGAAQGFSPAAMEQLKTRRLWSHSQNAAGMPFDDIQNYSNVILGYDLQDGNYCRPQEGQKEAIVGVSSEGFINLKNAYVWGAFNFAQKNLTDAGYNASIADPFRGMPYYVADQHLSKWRNQYYDLKFRAATPLLGNHWALGLEGNYVATLAAKQRDPRVDTRFYTLGLTPGITYKLNNSHKFGASFKYSSIKEDSRMSNVNSYVDQDYYISVSYTHLTLPTKLEV
;
A
#
# COMPACT_ATOMS: atom_id res chain seq x y z
N MET A 1 6.17 24.16 -30.46
CA MET A 1 6.76 23.43 -29.33
C MET A 1 5.79 22.46 -28.64
N LYS A 2 4.59 22.84 -28.17
CA LYS A 2 3.64 21.91 -27.49
C LYS A 2 3.26 20.65 -28.29
N LYS A 3 3.06 20.74 -29.60
CA LYS A 3 2.66 19.60 -30.45
C LYS A 3 3.78 18.56 -30.62
N GLN A 4 5.03 19.00 -30.58
CA GLN A 4 6.21 18.16 -30.71
C GLN A 4 6.47 17.38 -29.41
N TYR A 5 6.36 18.02 -28.24
CA TYR A 5 6.42 17.36 -26.93
C TYR A 5 5.35 16.29 -26.76
N MET A 6 4.13 16.55 -27.21
CA MET A 6 3.01 15.61 -27.12
C MET A 6 3.26 14.37 -28.01
N ASN A 7 3.92 14.52 -29.15
CA ASN A 7 4.28 13.39 -29.99
C ASN A 7 5.40 12.55 -29.40
N TYR A 8 6.43 13.17 -28.77
CA TYR A 8 7.47 12.44 -28.05
C TYR A 8 6.91 11.66 -26.86
N MET A 9 6.00 12.25 -26.10
CA MET A 9 5.34 11.60 -24.98
C MET A 9 4.50 10.39 -25.41
N LYS A 10 3.78 10.49 -26.54
CA LYS A 10 3.04 9.35 -27.12
C LYS A 10 3.97 8.25 -27.61
N SER A 11 5.10 8.61 -28.23
CA SER A 11 6.08 7.65 -28.71
C SER A 11 6.78 6.93 -27.53
N CYS A 12 7.15 7.64 -26.46
CA CYS A 12 7.68 7.03 -25.25
C CYS A 12 6.68 6.09 -24.57
N LEU A 13 5.40 6.47 -24.54
CA LEU A 13 4.34 5.63 -23.99
C LEU A 13 4.14 4.37 -24.81
N LEU A 14 4.15 4.48 -26.15
CA LEU A 14 4.05 3.34 -27.06
C LEU A 14 5.25 2.39 -26.93
N VAL A 15 6.46 2.91 -26.80
CA VAL A 15 7.66 2.10 -26.56
C VAL A 15 7.60 1.40 -25.21
N MET A 16 7.14 2.08 -24.16
CA MET A 16 6.94 1.46 -22.85
C MET A 16 5.91 0.34 -22.91
N ILE A 17 4.78 0.55 -23.58
CA ILE A 17 3.74 -0.47 -23.76
C ILE A 17 4.29 -1.65 -24.59
N ALA A 18 5.05 -1.40 -25.65
CA ALA A 18 5.67 -2.43 -26.48
C ALA A 18 6.72 -3.25 -25.69
N CYS A 19 7.51 -2.61 -24.82
CA CYS A 19 8.44 -3.30 -23.92
C CYS A 19 7.70 -4.15 -22.86
N LEU A 20 6.59 -3.68 -22.33
CA LEU A 20 5.75 -4.45 -21.41
C LEU A 20 5.12 -5.67 -22.10
N VAL A 21 4.63 -5.52 -23.32
CA VAL A 21 4.03 -6.62 -24.10
C VAL A 21 5.09 -7.67 -24.51
N SER A 22 6.31 -7.26 -24.83
CA SER A 22 7.39 -8.21 -25.17
C SER A 22 7.88 -9.05 -23.99
N MET A 23 7.71 -8.56 -22.74
CA MET A 23 8.03 -9.33 -21.53
C MET A 23 7.00 -10.43 -21.23
N VAL A 24 5.77 -10.32 -21.72
CA VAL A 24 4.70 -11.32 -21.49
C VAL A 24 4.92 -12.60 -22.30
N GLY A 25 5.71 -12.55 -23.39
CA GLY A 25 5.95 -13.70 -24.28
C GLY A 25 6.91 -14.77 -23.77
N ALA A 26 7.61 -14.56 -22.64
CA ALA A 26 8.63 -15.48 -22.12
C ALA A 26 8.21 -16.30 -20.89
N ALA A 27 7.00 -16.09 -20.37
CA ALA A 27 6.50 -16.78 -19.18
C ALA A 27 5.75 -18.05 -19.57
N GLN A 28 6.48 -19.10 -19.95
CA GLN A 28 5.96 -20.47 -19.82
C GLN A 28 5.96 -20.82 -18.33
N GLY A 29 4.90 -20.42 -17.64
CA GLY A 29 4.76 -20.60 -16.21
C GLY A 29 3.34 -21.05 -15.87
N PHE A 30 3.15 -21.52 -14.66
CA PHE A 30 1.86 -21.88 -14.09
C PHE A 30 0.79 -20.82 -14.36
N SER A 31 -0.46 -21.26 -14.52
CA SER A 31 -1.58 -20.31 -14.59
C SER A 31 -1.62 -19.44 -13.31
N PRO A 32 -2.12 -18.21 -13.36
CA PRO A 32 -2.24 -17.36 -12.17
C PRO A 32 -2.89 -18.05 -10.99
N ALA A 33 -3.95 -18.83 -11.23
CA ALA A 33 -4.63 -19.61 -10.19
C ALA A 33 -3.73 -20.71 -9.57
N ALA A 34 -2.91 -21.38 -10.37
CA ALA A 34 -1.96 -22.37 -9.86
C ALA A 34 -0.86 -21.73 -9.01
N MET A 35 -0.40 -20.53 -9.38
CA MET A 35 0.56 -19.77 -8.57
C MET A 35 -0.02 -19.37 -7.22
N GLU A 36 -1.26 -18.89 -7.17
CA GLU A 36 -1.91 -18.56 -5.89
C GLU A 36 -2.11 -19.80 -5.02
N GLN A 37 -2.50 -20.94 -5.60
CA GLN A 37 -2.59 -22.20 -4.88
C GLN A 37 -1.23 -22.65 -4.32
N LEU A 38 -0.16 -22.47 -5.06
CA LEU A 38 1.19 -22.77 -4.57
C LEU A 38 1.59 -21.87 -3.41
N LYS A 39 1.28 -20.57 -3.46
CA LYS A 39 1.52 -19.63 -2.37
C LYS A 39 0.79 -20.05 -1.08
N THR A 40 -0.49 -20.44 -1.17
CA THR A 40 -1.30 -20.81 0.00
C THR A 40 -0.79 -22.09 0.70
N ARG A 41 -0.10 -22.97 0.01
CA ARG A 41 0.45 -24.22 0.56
C ARG A 41 1.80 -24.05 1.24
N ARG A 42 2.44 -22.89 1.11
CA ARG A 42 3.80 -22.65 1.61
C ARG A 42 3.78 -22.03 2.99
N LEU A 43 4.33 -22.74 3.95
CA LEU A 43 4.34 -22.30 5.35
C LEU A 43 5.07 -20.96 5.52
N TRP A 44 6.23 -20.80 4.86
CA TRP A 44 7.07 -19.64 5.02
C TRP A 44 6.60 -18.42 4.23
N SER A 45 5.78 -18.60 3.19
CA SER A 45 5.17 -17.51 2.45
C SER A 45 4.25 -16.64 3.31
N HIS A 46 3.59 -17.25 4.29
CA HIS A 46 2.69 -16.58 5.23
C HIS A 46 3.38 -16.11 6.51
N SER A 47 4.63 -16.52 6.72
CA SER A 47 5.44 -16.07 7.85
C SER A 47 6.03 -14.69 7.59
N GLN A 48 6.20 -13.87 8.62
CA GLN A 48 6.98 -12.63 8.57
C GLN A 48 8.50 -12.88 8.62
N ASN A 49 8.93 -14.13 8.72
CA ASN A 49 10.35 -14.50 8.76
C ASN A 49 10.87 -14.84 7.37
N ALA A 50 11.51 -13.88 6.72
CA ALA A 50 12.11 -14.06 5.39
C ALA A 50 13.18 -15.18 5.36
N ALA A 51 13.82 -15.51 6.48
CA ALA A 51 14.80 -16.58 6.57
C ALA A 51 14.22 -17.98 6.28
N GLY A 52 12.91 -18.10 6.16
CA GLY A 52 12.22 -19.32 5.75
C GLY A 52 12.19 -19.57 4.24
N MET A 53 12.48 -18.56 3.41
CA MET A 53 12.39 -18.65 1.95
C MET A 53 13.19 -19.80 1.33
N PRO A 54 14.38 -20.20 1.81
CA PRO A 54 15.12 -21.32 1.27
C PRO A 54 14.43 -22.68 1.43
N PHE A 55 13.42 -22.76 2.27
CA PHE A 55 12.66 -24.01 2.52
C PHE A 55 11.38 -24.09 1.69
N ASP A 56 10.99 -23.00 1.05
CA ASP A 56 9.88 -22.96 0.08
C ASP A 56 10.46 -23.24 -1.32
N ASP A 57 10.00 -24.29 -1.95
CA ASP A 57 10.39 -24.60 -3.35
C ASP A 57 9.66 -23.60 -4.29
N ILE A 58 10.18 -22.37 -4.36
CA ILE A 58 9.60 -21.29 -5.16
C ILE A 58 10.38 -21.19 -6.48
N GLN A 59 9.66 -21.33 -7.59
CA GLN A 59 10.20 -21.01 -8.91
C GLN A 59 10.19 -19.49 -9.12
N ASN A 60 11.13 -19.02 -9.95
CA ASN A 60 11.17 -17.62 -10.35
C ASN A 60 9.88 -17.22 -11.06
N TYR A 61 9.32 -16.09 -10.66
CA TYR A 61 8.13 -15.55 -11.30
C TYR A 61 8.11 -14.02 -11.20
N SER A 62 7.36 -13.40 -12.09
CA SER A 62 6.94 -12.01 -11.96
C SER A 62 5.49 -11.89 -12.40
N ASN A 63 4.75 -10.98 -11.74
CA ASN A 63 3.35 -10.71 -12.03
C ASN A 63 3.14 -9.20 -12.02
N VAL A 64 2.33 -8.70 -12.95
CA VAL A 64 1.88 -7.31 -13.00
C VAL A 64 0.38 -7.31 -13.23
N ILE A 65 -0.35 -6.61 -12.38
CA ILE A 65 -1.80 -6.49 -12.43
C ILE A 65 -2.16 -5.02 -12.54
N LEU A 66 -3.03 -4.69 -13.46
CA LEU A 66 -3.68 -3.40 -13.59
C LEU A 66 -5.12 -3.54 -13.18
N GLY A 67 -5.59 -2.65 -12.31
CA GLY A 67 -6.95 -2.68 -11.79
C GLY A 67 -7.65 -1.33 -11.92
N TYR A 68 -8.94 -1.38 -12.18
CA TYR A 68 -9.86 -0.25 -12.05
C TYR A 68 -11.08 -0.70 -11.29
N ASP A 69 -11.43 0.02 -10.25
CA ASP A 69 -12.62 -0.20 -9.43
C ASP A 69 -13.45 1.08 -9.36
N LEU A 70 -14.76 0.95 -9.50
CA LEU A 70 -15.72 2.04 -9.40
C LEU A 70 -16.85 1.60 -8.49
N GLN A 71 -17.02 2.33 -7.38
CA GLN A 71 -18.16 2.17 -6.47
C GLN A 71 -18.96 3.46 -6.48
N ASP A 72 -20.28 3.34 -6.61
CA ASP A 72 -21.22 4.46 -6.60
C ASP A 72 -22.49 4.05 -5.89
N GLY A 73 -22.90 4.80 -4.88
CA GLY A 73 -24.10 4.49 -4.11
C GLY A 73 -24.26 5.28 -2.84
N ASN A 74 -25.48 5.26 -2.31
CA ASN A 74 -25.82 6.03 -1.11
C ASN A 74 -25.62 5.26 0.21
N TYR A 75 -25.34 3.97 0.15
CA TYR A 75 -25.05 3.15 1.33
C TYR A 75 -23.57 3.20 1.66
N CYS A 76 -23.16 4.30 2.27
CA CYS A 76 -21.77 4.54 2.66
C CYS A 76 -21.72 5.26 4.01
N ARG A 77 -20.60 5.10 4.72
CA ARG A 77 -20.33 5.89 5.92
C ARG A 77 -20.02 7.35 5.51
N PRO A 78 -20.30 8.33 6.36
CA PRO A 78 -20.09 9.74 6.00
C PRO A 78 -18.69 10.09 5.51
N GLN A 79 -17.66 9.36 6.02
CA GLN A 79 -16.26 9.58 5.65
C GLN A 79 -15.83 8.83 4.38
N GLU A 80 -16.61 7.85 3.91
CA GLU A 80 -16.27 7.05 2.72
C GLU A 80 -16.52 7.77 1.41
N GLY A 81 -17.51 8.68 1.40
CA GLY A 81 -17.99 9.31 0.19
C GLY A 81 -18.98 8.43 -0.59
N GLN A 82 -19.80 9.06 -1.42
CA GLN A 82 -20.82 8.35 -2.20
C GLN A 82 -20.23 7.67 -3.44
N LYS A 83 -19.17 8.25 -4.00
CA LYS A 83 -18.51 7.72 -5.18
C LYS A 83 -17.01 7.57 -4.95
N GLU A 84 -16.52 6.40 -5.29
CA GLU A 84 -15.12 6.03 -5.19
C GLU A 84 -14.64 5.47 -6.54
N ALA A 85 -13.56 6.02 -7.08
CA ALA A 85 -12.90 5.50 -8.26
C ALA A 85 -11.43 5.24 -7.95
N ILE A 86 -10.99 3.99 -8.17
CA ILE A 86 -9.63 3.55 -7.91
C ILE A 86 -9.00 3.09 -9.21
N VAL A 87 -7.80 3.58 -9.48
CA VAL A 87 -6.90 3.04 -10.52
C VAL A 87 -5.67 2.50 -9.80
N GLY A 88 -5.31 1.26 -10.05
CA GLY A 88 -4.21 0.61 -9.36
C GLY A 88 -3.29 -0.17 -10.26
N VAL A 89 -2.03 -0.26 -9.82
CA VAL A 89 -0.98 -1.10 -10.40
C VAL A 89 -0.38 -1.92 -9.28
N SER A 90 -0.33 -3.23 -9.47
CA SER A 90 0.33 -4.16 -8.56
C SER A 90 1.39 -4.94 -9.30
N SER A 91 2.56 -5.05 -8.74
CA SER A 91 3.62 -5.91 -9.27
C SER A 91 4.23 -6.73 -8.15
N GLU A 92 4.53 -7.98 -8.46
CA GLU A 92 5.14 -8.93 -7.52
C GLU A 92 6.13 -9.81 -8.27
N GLY A 93 7.24 -10.14 -7.64
CA GLY A 93 8.21 -11.03 -8.24
C GLY A 93 9.05 -11.75 -7.21
N PHE A 94 9.50 -12.95 -7.58
CA PHE A 94 10.43 -13.75 -6.82
C PHE A 94 11.54 -14.23 -7.75
N ILE A 95 12.76 -14.12 -7.27
CA ILE A 95 13.94 -14.62 -7.95
C ILE A 95 14.84 -15.40 -7.00
N ASN A 96 15.20 -16.60 -7.41
CA ASN A 96 16.22 -17.40 -6.75
C ASN A 96 17.55 -17.16 -7.46
N LEU A 97 18.44 -16.46 -6.79
CA LEU A 97 19.81 -16.24 -7.18
C LEU A 97 20.71 -17.31 -6.55
N LYS A 98 21.87 -17.57 -7.15
CA LYS A 98 22.82 -18.58 -6.62
C LYS A 98 23.14 -18.38 -5.11
N ASN A 99 23.20 -17.11 -4.67
CA ASN A 99 23.64 -16.75 -3.33
C ASN A 99 22.57 -16.00 -2.50
N ALA A 100 21.35 -15.86 -3.03
CA ALA A 100 20.27 -15.17 -2.33
C ALA A 100 18.90 -15.53 -2.90
N TYR A 101 17.90 -15.51 -2.05
CA TYR A 101 16.48 -15.53 -2.42
C TYR A 101 15.94 -14.12 -2.24
N VAL A 102 15.29 -13.59 -3.25
CA VAL A 102 14.75 -12.23 -3.23
C VAL A 102 13.30 -12.25 -3.69
N TRP A 103 12.44 -11.63 -2.95
CA TRP A 103 11.05 -11.38 -3.31
C TRP A 103 10.74 -9.91 -3.12
N GLY A 104 9.93 -9.35 -4.00
CA GLY A 104 9.46 -7.98 -3.90
C GLY A 104 8.04 -7.84 -4.38
N ALA A 105 7.30 -6.92 -3.76
CA ALA A 105 5.98 -6.52 -4.20
C ALA A 105 5.84 -4.99 -4.10
N PHE A 106 5.21 -4.41 -5.10
CA PHE A 106 4.89 -2.99 -5.15
C PHE A 106 3.43 -2.83 -5.57
N ASN A 107 2.66 -2.09 -4.77
CA ASN A 107 1.30 -1.72 -5.07
C ASN A 107 1.18 -0.20 -5.06
N PHE A 108 0.59 0.32 -6.10
CA PHE A 108 0.19 1.72 -6.20
C PHE A 108 -1.30 1.80 -6.49
N ALA A 109 -2.01 2.69 -5.79
CA ALA A 109 -3.40 2.99 -6.09
C ALA A 109 -3.66 4.50 -5.99
N GLN A 110 -4.32 5.04 -7.01
CA GLN A 110 -4.90 6.38 -7.00
C GLN A 110 -6.40 6.24 -6.73
N LYS A 111 -6.85 6.78 -5.61
CA LYS A 111 -8.24 6.75 -5.17
C LYS A 111 -8.82 8.16 -5.20
N ASN A 112 -9.91 8.35 -5.91
CA ASN A 112 -10.67 9.58 -5.95
C ASN A 112 -12.01 9.36 -5.25
N LEU A 113 -12.23 10.12 -4.18
CA LEU A 113 -13.49 10.12 -3.43
C LEU A 113 -14.31 11.35 -3.81
N THR A 114 -15.62 11.19 -3.87
CA THR A 114 -16.58 12.30 -4.06
C THR A 114 -17.60 12.26 -2.94
N ASP A 115 -17.92 13.44 -2.42
CA ASP A 115 -18.91 13.65 -1.36
C ASP A 115 -18.57 12.92 -0.03
N ALA A 116 -17.27 12.91 0.33
CA ALA A 116 -16.82 12.49 1.65
C ALA A 116 -16.84 13.68 2.63
N GLY A 117 -17.42 13.46 3.81
CA GLY A 117 -17.49 14.45 4.88
C GLY A 117 -16.83 13.98 6.17
N TYR A 118 -16.93 14.79 7.22
CA TYR A 118 -16.50 14.47 8.59
C TYR A 118 -15.05 14.01 8.73
N ASN A 119 -14.18 14.47 7.83
CA ASN A 119 -12.72 14.32 7.92
C ASN A 119 -12.04 15.58 7.40
N ALA A 120 -11.15 16.15 8.20
CA ALA A 120 -10.35 17.31 7.82
C ALA A 120 -8.88 17.18 8.23
N SER A 121 -8.40 16.03 8.66
CA SER A 121 -7.05 15.98 9.22
C SER A 121 -6.29 14.68 9.01
N ILE A 122 -6.93 13.56 8.72
CA ILE A 122 -6.26 12.25 8.69
C ILE A 122 -6.44 11.53 7.36
N ALA A 123 -5.45 10.71 7.01
CA ALA A 123 -5.45 9.95 5.76
C ALA A 123 -6.51 8.84 5.77
N ASP A 124 -6.72 8.20 6.93
CA ASP A 124 -7.70 7.13 7.11
C ASP A 124 -8.50 7.37 8.40
N PRO A 125 -9.76 7.86 8.29
CA PRO A 125 -10.63 8.12 9.43
C PRO A 125 -11.06 6.83 10.16
N PHE A 126 -10.85 5.66 9.56
CA PHE A 126 -11.24 4.35 10.13
C PHE A 126 -10.09 3.60 10.81
N ARG A 127 -8.89 4.19 10.84
CA ARG A 127 -7.71 3.57 11.45
C ARG A 127 -7.81 3.39 12.96
N GLY A 128 -8.82 3.96 13.61
CA GLY A 128 -9.02 3.85 15.05
C GLY A 128 -8.32 4.93 15.86
N MET A 129 -8.12 6.12 15.27
CA MET A 129 -7.68 7.29 16.03
C MET A 129 -8.75 7.68 17.06
N PRO A 130 -8.37 7.95 18.32
CA PRO A 130 -9.35 8.28 19.37
C PRO A 130 -10.09 9.59 19.10
N TYR A 131 -9.44 10.54 18.47
CA TYR A 131 -10.01 11.82 18.04
C TYR A 131 -9.26 12.38 16.83
N TYR A 132 -9.94 13.15 16.00
CA TYR A 132 -9.36 13.86 14.86
C TYR A 132 -10.22 15.08 14.49
N VAL A 133 -9.65 16.03 13.77
CA VAL A 133 -10.38 17.20 13.29
C VAL A 133 -11.26 16.79 12.12
N ALA A 134 -12.52 17.18 12.17
CA ALA A 134 -13.52 16.89 11.17
C ALA A 134 -14.16 18.18 10.64
N ASP A 135 -14.65 18.12 9.41
CA ASP A 135 -15.46 19.12 8.74
C ASP A 135 -16.70 18.42 8.19
N GLN A 136 -17.89 18.97 8.48
CA GLN A 136 -19.15 18.37 8.04
C GLN A 136 -19.42 18.51 6.54
N HIS A 137 -18.70 19.41 5.84
CA HIS A 137 -18.95 19.66 4.44
C HIS A 137 -18.46 18.50 3.57
N LEU A 138 -19.31 18.07 2.65
CA LEU A 138 -18.96 17.09 1.65
C LEU A 138 -17.88 17.64 0.71
N SER A 139 -16.87 16.84 0.46
CA SER A 139 -15.73 17.26 -0.35
C SER A 139 -15.17 16.10 -1.20
N LYS A 140 -14.36 16.48 -2.18
CA LYS A 140 -13.61 15.54 -2.99
C LYS A 140 -12.23 15.34 -2.37
N TRP A 141 -11.80 14.09 -2.34
CA TRP A 141 -10.45 13.71 -1.91
C TRP A 141 -9.71 13.02 -3.04
N ARG A 142 -8.42 13.27 -3.11
CA ARG A 142 -7.49 12.57 -3.99
C ARG A 142 -6.44 11.91 -3.13
N ASN A 143 -6.47 10.59 -3.07
CA ASN A 143 -5.57 9.82 -2.24
C ASN A 143 -4.68 8.94 -3.11
N GLN A 144 -3.42 8.86 -2.73
CA GLN A 144 -2.43 7.98 -3.36
C GLN A 144 -1.91 7.02 -2.30
N TYR A 145 -1.88 5.75 -2.64
CA TYR A 145 -1.41 4.68 -1.78
C TYR A 145 -0.22 4.00 -2.44
N TYR A 146 0.83 3.86 -1.66
CA TYR A 146 2.05 3.16 -2.03
C TYR A 146 2.30 2.08 -1.00
N ASP A 147 2.45 0.82 -1.42
CA ASP A 147 2.81 -0.30 -0.57
C ASP A 147 3.98 -1.03 -1.22
N LEU A 148 5.15 -0.92 -0.61
CA LEU A 148 6.38 -1.56 -1.04
C LEU A 148 6.78 -2.61 -0.01
N LYS A 149 6.95 -3.86 -0.45
CA LYS A 149 7.44 -4.96 0.38
C LYS A 149 8.62 -5.61 -0.29
N PHE A 150 9.59 -6.00 0.51
CA PHE A 150 10.68 -6.82 0.03
C PHE A 150 11.07 -7.87 1.07
N ARG A 151 11.57 -8.97 0.59
CA ARG A 151 12.17 -10.04 1.39
C ARG A 151 13.47 -10.47 0.75
N ALA A 152 14.48 -10.67 1.54
CA ALA A 152 15.73 -11.24 1.11
C ALA A 152 16.18 -12.30 2.11
N ALA A 153 16.70 -13.41 1.62
CA ALA A 153 17.25 -14.47 2.48
C ALA A 153 18.52 -15.05 1.87
N THR A 154 19.40 -15.51 2.75
CA THR A 154 20.58 -16.27 2.33
C THR A 154 20.19 -17.70 2.01
N PRO A 155 20.95 -18.42 1.17
CA PRO A 155 20.92 -19.88 1.15
C PRO A 155 21.28 -20.47 2.53
N LEU A 156 21.13 -21.78 2.67
CA LEU A 156 21.53 -22.46 3.91
C LEU A 156 23.04 -22.37 4.13
N LEU A 157 23.43 -21.65 5.15
CA LEU A 157 24.81 -21.54 5.60
C LEU A 157 25.14 -22.78 6.46
N GLY A 158 26.16 -23.52 6.07
CA GLY A 158 26.54 -24.77 6.74
C GLY A 158 25.43 -25.81 6.76
N ASN A 159 24.50 -25.81 5.81
CA ASN A 159 23.32 -26.69 5.72
C ASN A 159 22.31 -26.59 6.87
N HIS A 160 22.48 -25.64 7.80
CA HIS A 160 21.64 -25.51 9.00
C HIS A 160 21.01 -24.14 9.16
N TRP A 161 21.71 -23.07 8.87
CA TRP A 161 21.28 -21.71 9.16
C TRP A 161 20.85 -20.97 7.92
N ALA A 162 19.79 -20.19 8.03
CA ALA A 162 19.44 -19.16 7.04
C ALA A 162 19.16 -17.85 7.74
N LEU A 163 19.60 -16.76 7.15
CA LEU A 163 19.33 -15.39 7.59
C LEU A 163 18.38 -14.75 6.62
N GLY A 164 17.51 -13.89 7.10
CA GLY A 164 16.56 -13.17 6.26
C GLY A 164 16.24 -11.78 6.77
N LEU A 165 15.83 -10.94 5.86
CA LEU A 165 15.34 -9.59 6.15
C LEU A 165 14.06 -9.37 5.37
N GLU A 166 13.00 -8.95 6.06
CA GLU A 166 11.79 -8.42 5.46
C GLU A 166 11.72 -6.91 5.73
N GLY A 167 11.35 -6.15 4.72
CA GLY A 167 11.03 -4.73 4.85
C GLY A 167 9.68 -4.44 4.23
N ASN A 168 8.93 -3.54 4.87
CA ASN A 168 7.73 -2.98 4.29
C ASN A 168 7.70 -1.46 4.48
N TYR A 169 7.28 -0.77 3.44
CA TYR A 169 7.06 0.66 3.45
C TYR A 169 5.69 0.96 2.85
N VAL A 170 4.81 1.52 3.67
CA VAL A 170 3.49 1.98 3.23
C VAL A 170 3.46 3.49 3.35
N ALA A 171 3.06 4.16 2.28
CA ALA A 171 2.84 5.60 2.29
C ALA A 171 1.47 5.94 1.72
N THR A 172 0.78 6.88 2.36
CA THR A 172 -0.49 7.42 1.90
C THR A 172 -0.38 8.94 1.83
N LEU A 173 -0.71 9.48 0.66
CA LEU A 173 -0.89 10.91 0.44
C LEU A 173 -2.37 11.16 0.26
N ALA A 174 -2.97 11.99 1.11
CA ALA A 174 -4.39 12.30 1.05
C ALA A 174 -4.59 13.81 0.97
N ALA A 175 -5.30 14.27 -0.07
CA ALA A 175 -5.52 15.68 -0.34
C ALA A 175 -6.99 16.01 -0.51
N LYS A 176 -7.52 16.84 0.40
CA LYS A 176 -8.88 17.38 0.35
C LYS A 176 -8.93 18.57 -0.62
N GLN A 177 -9.91 18.56 -1.52
CA GLN A 177 -9.99 19.56 -2.59
C GLN A 177 -10.85 20.79 -2.26
N ARG A 178 -11.51 20.80 -1.09
CA ARG A 178 -12.33 21.92 -0.60
C ARG A 178 -11.70 22.49 0.67
N ASP A 179 -11.87 23.79 0.90
CA ASP A 179 -11.46 24.42 2.16
C ASP A 179 -12.29 23.89 3.35
N PRO A 180 -11.66 23.60 4.47
CA PRO A 180 -10.21 23.62 4.68
C PRO A 180 -9.51 22.56 3.83
N ARG A 181 -8.52 22.98 3.04
CA ARG A 181 -7.69 22.05 2.26
C ARG A 181 -6.71 21.37 3.18
N VAL A 182 -6.67 20.07 3.05
CA VAL A 182 -5.80 19.23 3.85
C VAL A 182 -4.85 18.48 2.93
N ASP A 183 -3.57 18.49 3.29
CA ASP A 183 -2.52 17.65 2.71
C ASP A 183 -1.97 16.80 3.84
N THR A 184 -2.34 15.53 3.83
CA THR A 184 -1.92 14.56 4.84
C THR A 184 -0.97 13.56 4.24
N ARG A 185 0.15 13.34 4.94
CA ARG A 185 1.18 12.36 4.59
C ARG A 185 1.30 11.37 5.72
N PHE A 186 0.94 10.16 5.44
CA PHE A 186 1.06 9.03 6.36
C PHE A 186 2.10 8.05 5.82
N TYR A 187 2.97 7.54 6.68
CA TYR A 187 3.84 6.44 6.31
C TYR A 187 4.12 5.50 7.48
N THR A 188 4.33 4.25 7.12
CA THR A 188 4.77 3.20 8.01
C THR A 188 6.02 2.56 7.42
N LEU A 189 7.06 2.43 8.22
CA LEU A 189 8.26 1.67 7.89
C LEU A 189 8.37 0.49 8.84
N GLY A 190 8.48 -0.71 8.29
CA GLY A 190 8.71 -1.93 9.05
C GLY A 190 9.98 -2.64 8.58
N LEU A 191 10.76 -3.16 9.53
CA LEU A 191 11.92 -4.00 9.26
C LEU A 191 11.84 -5.22 10.16
N THR A 192 12.02 -6.41 9.56
CA THR A 192 11.92 -7.69 10.27
C THR A 192 13.12 -8.57 9.92
N PRO A 193 14.26 -8.43 10.62
CA PRO A 193 15.31 -9.41 10.54
C PRO A 193 14.84 -10.75 11.12
N GLY A 194 15.31 -11.84 10.53
CA GLY A 194 14.96 -13.18 10.94
C GLY A 194 16.08 -14.18 10.74
N ILE A 195 15.99 -15.25 11.49
CA ILE A 195 16.90 -16.39 11.42
C ILE A 195 16.11 -17.69 11.44
N THR A 196 16.59 -18.68 10.74
CA THR A 196 16.01 -20.03 10.76
C THR A 196 17.11 -21.06 10.94
N TYR A 197 16.84 -22.07 11.78
CA TYR A 197 17.71 -23.20 12.01
C TYR A 197 17.05 -24.51 11.57
N LYS A 198 17.70 -25.25 10.70
CA LYS A 198 17.30 -26.57 10.25
C LYS A 198 17.98 -27.61 11.10
N LEU A 199 17.22 -28.27 11.97
CA LEU A 199 17.72 -29.40 12.76
C LEU A 199 17.83 -30.67 11.89
N ASN A 200 16.75 -30.97 11.16
CA ASN A 200 16.67 -32.06 10.20
C ASN A 200 15.65 -31.72 9.08
N ASN A 201 15.33 -32.69 8.21
CA ASN A 201 14.39 -32.44 7.13
C ASN A 201 12.95 -32.19 7.63
N SER A 202 12.59 -32.70 8.79
CA SER A 202 11.25 -32.59 9.38
C SER A 202 11.11 -31.42 10.35
N HIS A 203 12.21 -31.02 11.04
CA HIS A 203 12.16 -30.00 12.08
C HIS A 203 13.02 -28.81 11.74
N LYS A 204 12.37 -27.66 11.74
CA LYS A 204 12.98 -26.35 11.47
C LYS A 204 12.43 -25.36 12.49
N PHE A 205 13.30 -24.53 13.04
CA PHE A 205 12.96 -23.49 14.00
C PHE A 205 13.30 -22.14 13.41
N GLY A 206 12.44 -21.15 13.64
CA GLY A 206 12.67 -19.79 13.16
C GLY A 206 12.33 -18.77 14.23
N ALA A 207 13.09 -17.69 14.25
CA ALA A 207 12.83 -16.52 15.08
C ALA A 207 12.98 -15.25 14.23
N SER A 208 12.15 -14.25 14.49
CA SER A 208 12.25 -12.95 13.84
C SER A 208 11.88 -11.86 14.84
N PHE A 209 12.42 -10.67 14.60
CA PHE A 209 12.12 -9.48 15.39
C PHE A 209 11.58 -8.39 14.44
N LYS A 210 10.42 -7.81 14.76
CA LYS A 210 9.81 -6.76 13.96
C LYS A 210 9.98 -5.40 14.64
N TYR A 211 10.60 -4.49 13.94
CA TYR A 211 10.59 -3.06 14.25
C TYR A 211 9.61 -2.36 13.32
N SER A 212 8.76 -1.47 13.87
CA SER A 212 7.81 -0.69 13.09
C SER A 212 7.78 0.76 13.58
N SER A 213 7.82 1.69 12.63
CA SER A 213 7.68 3.12 12.87
C SER A 213 6.53 3.67 12.03
N ILE A 214 5.67 4.45 12.67
CA ILE A 214 4.49 5.07 12.04
C ILE A 214 4.59 6.57 12.25
N LYS A 215 4.36 7.33 11.18
CA LYS A 215 4.28 8.78 11.24
C LYS A 215 3.17 9.30 10.34
N GLU A 216 2.44 10.29 10.83
CA GLU A 216 1.47 11.06 10.07
C GLU A 216 1.71 12.55 10.29
N ASP A 217 1.74 13.30 9.20
CA ASP A 217 1.87 14.76 9.19
C ASP A 217 0.71 15.30 8.34
N SER A 218 -0.11 16.13 8.95
CA SER A 218 -1.28 16.71 8.32
C SER A 218 -1.21 18.23 8.40
N ARG A 219 -1.38 18.88 7.26
CA ARG A 219 -1.38 20.33 7.15
C ARG A 219 -2.71 20.81 6.62
N MET A 220 -3.32 21.74 7.33
CA MET A 220 -4.56 22.39 6.92
C MET A 220 -4.26 23.81 6.45
N SER A 221 -4.95 24.24 5.40
CA SER A 221 -4.88 25.60 4.87
C SER A 221 -6.22 26.04 4.34
N ASN A 222 -6.58 27.30 4.58
CA ASN A 222 -7.72 27.95 3.96
C ASN A 222 -7.23 28.83 2.82
N VAL A 223 -7.71 28.58 1.62
CA VAL A 223 -7.40 29.40 0.43
C VAL A 223 -8.33 30.59 0.36
N ASN A 224 -9.60 30.40 0.76
CA ASN A 224 -10.58 31.47 0.83
C ASN A 224 -10.65 32.03 2.26
N SER A 225 -9.98 33.16 2.49
CA SER A 225 -9.94 33.84 3.78
C SER A 225 -11.19 34.67 4.10
N TYR A 226 -12.15 34.76 3.17
CA TYR A 226 -13.37 35.54 3.35
C TYR A 226 -14.54 34.73 3.94
N VAL A 227 -14.36 33.42 4.07
CA VAL A 227 -15.40 32.52 4.59
C VAL A 227 -14.87 31.84 5.84
N ASP A 228 -15.57 32.03 6.95
CA ASP A 228 -15.29 31.30 8.18
C ASP A 228 -15.57 29.80 7.98
N GLN A 229 -14.69 28.96 8.49
CA GLN A 229 -14.81 27.52 8.39
C GLN A 229 -14.95 26.93 9.81
N ASP A 230 -16.03 26.20 10.03
CA ASP A 230 -16.25 25.51 11.27
C ASP A 230 -15.50 24.15 11.27
N TYR A 231 -14.80 23.88 12.37
CA TYR A 231 -14.11 22.62 12.61
C TYR A 231 -14.69 21.95 13.83
N TYR A 232 -14.71 20.63 13.83
CA TYR A 232 -15.21 19.83 14.91
C TYR A 232 -14.13 18.81 15.32
N ILE A 233 -14.13 18.44 16.60
CA ILE A 233 -13.38 17.28 17.06
C ILE A 233 -14.31 16.08 16.99
N SER A 234 -13.99 15.13 16.12
CA SER A 234 -14.68 13.84 16.07
C SER A 234 -14.01 12.86 17.04
N VAL A 235 -14.82 12.20 17.86
CA VAL A 235 -14.38 11.16 18.80
C VAL A 235 -14.79 9.80 18.25
N SER A 236 -13.82 8.96 17.95
CA SER A 236 -13.99 7.76 17.14
C SER A 236 -14.74 6.61 17.84
N TYR A 237 -14.71 6.55 19.16
CA TYR A 237 -15.24 5.41 19.94
C TYR A 237 -16.53 5.64 20.67
N THR A 238 -16.98 6.87 20.73
CA THR A 238 -18.26 7.24 21.32
C THR A 238 -19.13 7.81 20.21
N HIS A 239 -20.43 7.57 20.32
CA HIS A 239 -21.47 8.20 19.49
C HIS A 239 -21.05 9.61 19.11
N LEU A 240 -21.47 10.08 17.93
CA LEU A 240 -21.36 11.47 17.53
C LEU A 240 -21.74 12.37 18.72
N THR A 241 -20.77 12.67 19.56
CA THR A 241 -20.96 13.67 20.59
C THR A 241 -21.09 14.99 19.86
N LEU A 242 -22.07 15.77 20.26
CA LEU A 242 -22.37 17.09 19.71
C LEU A 242 -21.07 17.85 19.43
N PRO A 243 -20.93 18.45 18.24
CA PRO A 243 -19.75 19.19 17.88
C PRO A 243 -19.48 20.28 18.93
N THR A 244 -18.35 20.17 19.58
CA THR A 244 -17.84 21.26 20.40
C THR A 244 -17.25 22.28 19.43
N LYS A 245 -17.92 23.41 19.25
CA LYS A 245 -17.41 24.55 18.51
C LYS A 245 -16.17 25.05 19.25
N LEU A 246 -14.99 24.90 18.67
CA LEU A 246 -13.81 25.61 19.12
C LEU A 246 -13.92 27.04 18.57
N GLU A 247 -14.34 27.95 19.42
CA GLU A 247 -14.16 29.38 19.16
C GLU A 247 -12.69 29.72 19.44
N VAL A 248 -11.99 30.18 18.41
CA VAL A 248 -10.66 30.79 18.50
C VAL A 248 -10.86 32.28 18.43
#